data_d73fdff062e1fec1c7270ed07db9b843
#
_entry.id   d73fdff062e1fec1c7270ed07db9b843
#
_cell.length_a   1.000
_cell.length_b   1.000
_cell.length_c   1.000
_cell.angle_alpha   90.00
_cell.angle_beta   90.00
_cell.angle_gamma   90.00
#
_symmetry.space_group_name_H-M   'P 1'
#
loop_
_entity.id
_entity.type
_entity.pdbx_description
1 polymer ?
#
loop_
_entity_poly.entity_id
_entity_poly.type
_entity_poly.pdbx_seq_one_letter_code
_entity_poly.pdbx_strand_id
1 'polypeptide(L)'
;MNKLEKESVIGISALLVHAAKIDEIYSDHEKDLIKNFIKSYLENNDVDEALKKAEQIENNSNQLLNFTNIIKKNSIDIKKDIIKNLWKVIISDNTIDQYESNLMRRICGLIYFPDKECAEIKMKLINLK
;
A
#
# COMPACT_ATOMS: atom_id res chain seq x y z
N MET A 1 -2.67 -10.50 -17.38
CA MET A 1 -2.38 -10.87 -16.00
C MET A 1 -1.30 -9.96 -15.44
N ASN A 2 -1.59 -9.31 -14.33
CA ASN A 2 -0.65 -8.38 -13.72
C ASN A 2 0.38 -9.14 -12.91
N LYS A 3 1.65 -8.98 -13.29
CA LYS A 3 2.74 -9.59 -12.57
C LYS A 3 3.71 -8.53 -12.09
N LEU A 4 4.17 -8.68 -10.86
CA LEU A 4 5.20 -7.84 -10.29
C LEU A 4 6.37 -8.72 -9.89
N GLU A 5 7.58 -8.20 -10.06
CA GLU A 5 8.76 -8.88 -9.58
C GLU A 5 8.75 -8.89 -8.05
N LYS A 6 9.38 -9.91 -7.47
CA LYS A 6 9.43 -10.06 -6.02
C LYS A 6 9.94 -8.80 -5.32
N GLU A 7 11.00 -8.19 -5.85
CA GLU A 7 11.56 -6.96 -5.28
C GLU A 7 10.57 -5.81 -5.32
N SER A 8 9.79 -5.72 -6.41
CA SER A 8 8.76 -4.68 -6.53
C SER A 8 7.65 -4.89 -5.52
N VAL A 9 7.22 -6.14 -5.34
CA VAL A 9 6.20 -6.48 -4.34
C VAL A 9 6.68 -6.09 -2.94
N ILE A 10 7.92 -6.39 -2.61
CA ILE A 10 8.51 -6.04 -1.31
C ILE A 10 8.55 -4.52 -1.13
N GLY A 11 8.98 -3.77 -2.14
CA GLY A 11 9.01 -2.31 -2.07
C GLY A 11 7.63 -1.69 -1.90
N ILE A 12 6.64 -2.20 -2.63
CA ILE A 12 5.26 -1.73 -2.50
C ILE A 12 4.71 -2.09 -1.12
N SER A 13 5.04 -3.29 -0.63
CA SER A 13 4.63 -3.71 0.71
C SER A 13 5.24 -2.80 1.78
N ALA A 14 6.47 -2.32 1.58
CA ALA A 14 7.08 -1.35 2.48
C ALA A 14 6.26 -0.06 2.53
N LEU A 15 5.69 0.37 1.40
CA LEU A 15 4.80 1.52 1.39
C LEU A 15 3.52 1.25 2.16
N LEU A 16 2.97 0.04 2.04
CA LEU A 16 1.78 -0.36 2.82
C LEU A 16 2.08 -0.35 4.32
N VAL A 17 3.26 -0.84 4.71
CA VAL A 17 3.70 -0.79 6.12
C VAL A 17 3.81 0.65 6.59
N HIS A 18 4.36 1.52 5.75
CA HIS A 18 4.48 2.94 6.08
C HIS A 18 3.11 3.57 6.33
N ALA A 19 2.14 3.27 5.46
CA ALA A 19 0.78 3.78 5.63
C ALA A 19 0.13 3.24 6.91
N ALA A 20 0.40 1.98 7.25
CA ALA A 20 -0.14 1.37 8.46
C ALA A 20 0.43 1.99 9.73
N LYS A 21 1.67 2.48 9.67
CA LYS A 21 2.35 3.08 10.84
C LYS A 21 2.04 4.55 11.05
N ILE A 22 1.29 5.18 10.15
CA ILE A 22 1.14 6.63 10.20
C ILE A 22 0.39 7.10 11.44
N ASP A 23 -0.45 6.25 12.03
CA ASP A 23 -1.15 6.52 13.28
C ASP A 23 -0.43 5.92 14.48
N GLU A 24 0.80 5.46 14.29
CA GLU A 24 1.66 4.85 15.31
C GLU A 24 1.19 3.46 15.77
N ILE A 25 0.12 2.94 15.21
CA ILE A 25 -0.39 1.61 15.54
C ILE A 25 -0.30 0.71 14.31
N TYR A 26 0.60 -0.28 14.38
CA TYR A 26 0.76 -1.26 13.31
C TYR A 26 0.19 -2.58 13.81
N SER A 27 -1.11 -2.77 13.62
CA SER A 27 -1.86 -3.89 14.18
C SER A 27 -1.67 -5.20 13.40
N ASP A 28 -2.04 -6.31 14.03
CA ASP A 28 -2.04 -7.61 13.36
C ASP A 28 -3.03 -7.65 12.20
N HIS A 29 -4.16 -6.95 12.32
CA HIS A 29 -5.14 -6.84 11.24
C HIS A 29 -4.53 -6.16 10.01
N GLU A 30 -3.77 -5.10 10.23
CA GLU A 30 -3.09 -4.41 9.13
C GLU A 30 -2.02 -5.29 8.49
N LYS A 31 -1.28 -6.05 9.30
CA LYS A 31 -0.32 -7.02 8.78
C LYS A 31 -0.98 -8.06 7.90
N ASP A 32 -2.15 -8.55 8.31
CA ASP A 32 -2.90 -9.52 7.53
C ASP A 32 -3.33 -8.94 6.17
N LEU A 33 -3.76 -7.68 6.15
CA LEU A 33 -4.12 -7.02 4.89
C LEU A 33 -2.93 -6.92 3.96
N ILE A 34 -1.76 -6.59 4.49
CA ILE A 34 -0.53 -6.51 3.69
C ILE A 34 -0.13 -7.90 3.19
N LYS A 35 -0.23 -8.92 4.03
CA LYS A 35 0.04 -10.30 3.62
C LYS A 35 -0.90 -10.73 2.48
N ASN A 36 -2.16 -10.32 2.53
CA ASN A 36 -3.11 -10.63 1.46
C ASN A 36 -2.71 -9.97 0.15
N PHE A 37 -2.21 -8.74 0.20
CA PHE A 37 -1.66 -8.09 -0.99
C PHE A 37 -0.49 -8.90 -1.54
N ILE A 38 0.44 -9.29 -0.69
CA ILE A 38 1.62 -10.05 -1.10
C ILE A 38 1.19 -11.39 -1.74
N LYS A 39 0.21 -12.07 -1.15
CA LYS A 39 -0.31 -13.34 -1.67
C LYS A 39 -0.89 -13.21 -3.08
N SER A 40 -1.36 -12.02 -3.46
CA SER A 40 -1.89 -11.77 -4.80
C SER A 40 -0.81 -11.85 -5.87
N TYR A 41 0.45 -11.69 -5.50
CA TYR A 41 1.57 -11.59 -6.45
C TYR A 41 2.65 -12.63 -6.23
N LEU A 42 2.80 -13.17 -5.02
CA LEU A 42 3.84 -14.14 -4.67
C LEU A 42 3.22 -15.43 -4.14
N GLU A 43 4.03 -16.47 -4.13
CA GLU A 43 3.61 -17.77 -3.59
C GLU A 43 3.56 -17.73 -2.05
N ASN A 44 2.73 -18.58 -1.48
CA ASN A 44 2.50 -18.62 -0.02
C ASN A 44 3.79 -18.76 0.80
N ASN A 45 4.76 -19.50 0.29
CA ASN A 45 6.02 -19.72 1.01
C ASN A 45 6.85 -18.46 1.18
N ASP A 46 6.63 -17.46 0.33
CA ASP A 46 7.42 -16.23 0.31
C ASP A 46 6.77 -15.08 1.08
N VAL A 47 5.54 -15.26 1.54
CA VAL A 47 4.76 -14.14 2.12
C VAL A 47 5.39 -13.60 3.39
N ASP A 48 5.72 -14.47 4.35
CA ASP A 48 6.28 -14.01 5.63
C ASP A 48 7.65 -13.38 5.46
N GLU A 49 8.48 -13.94 4.61
CA GLU A 49 9.79 -13.39 4.32
C GLU A 49 9.68 -12.04 3.64
N ALA A 50 8.78 -11.92 2.66
CA ALA A 50 8.55 -10.66 1.96
C ALA A 50 8.06 -9.57 2.91
N LEU A 51 7.16 -9.91 3.83
CA LEU A 51 6.69 -8.94 4.81
C LEU A 51 7.81 -8.48 5.73
N LYS A 52 8.64 -9.40 6.21
CA LYS A 52 9.78 -9.02 7.06
C LYS A 52 10.73 -8.09 6.35
N LYS A 53 11.04 -8.38 5.08
CA LYS A 53 11.91 -7.50 4.29
C LYS A 53 11.28 -6.13 4.09
N ALA A 54 9.96 -6.09 3.82
CA ALA A 54 9.25 -4.83 3.66
C ALA A 54 9.31 -4.00 4.95
N GLU A 55 9.13 -4.64 6.10
CA GLU A 55 9.22 -3.95 7.39
C GLU A 55 10.60 -3.38 7.63
N GLN A 56 11.64 -4.12 7.28
CA GLN A 56 13.02 -3.65 7.40
C GLN A 56 13.31 -2.47 6.49
N ILE A 57 12.85 -2.53 5.24
CA ILE A 57 13.04 -1.46 4.28
C ILE A 57 12.33 -0.19 4.76
N GLU A 58 11.10 -0.32 5.21
CA GLU A 58 10.34 0.82 5.71
C GLU A 58 11.03 1.43 6.92
N ASN A 59 11.51 0.60 7.84
CA ASN A 59 12.17 1.07 9.06
C ASN A 59 13.47 1.82 8.75
N ASN A 60 14.16 1.47 7.67
CA ASN A 60 15.44 2.05 7.30
C ASN A 60 15.34 3.20 6.31
N SER A 61 14.13 3.51 5.83
CA SER A 61 13.93 4.55 4.81
C SER A 61 13.12 5.70 5.36
N ASN A 62 13.56 6.92 5.05
CA ASN A 62 12.87 8.15 5.46
C ASN A 62 12.18 8.84 4.28
N GLN A 63 12.30 8.28 3.06
CA GLN A 63 11.80 8.95 1.87
C GLN A 63 10.72 8.14 1.17
N LEU A 64 9.56 8.76 1.03
CA LEU A 64 8.43 8.17 0.33
C LEU A 64 8.77 7.85 -1.13
N LEU A 65 9.61 8.67 -1.76
CA LEU A 65 10.03 8.47 -3.15
C LEU A 65 10.69 7.11 -3.39
N ASN A 66 11.36 6.56 -2.40
CA ASN A 66 12.00 5.25 -2.54
C ASN A 66 10.99 4.15 -2.86
N PHE A 67 9.76 4.31 -2.35
CA PHE A 67 8.71 3.32 -2.57
C PHE A 67 7.88 3.66 -3.81
N THR A 68 7.56 4.92 -4.00
CA THR A 68 6.67 5.34 -5.09
C THR A 68 7.32 5.25 -6.46
N ASN A 69 8.64 5.35 -6.56
CA ASN A 69 9.34 5.20 -7.83
C ASN A 69 9.12 3.81 -8.45
N ILE A 70 8.96 2.79 -7.63
CA ILE A 70 8.66 1.44 -8.10
C ILE A 70 7.27 1.41 -8.72
N ILE A 71 6.30 2.03 -8.08
CA ILE A 71 4.90 2.03 -8.51
C ILE A 71 4.70 2.85 -9.77
N LYS A 72 5.39 3.99 -9.85
CA LYS A 72 5.25 4.97 -10.93
C LYS A 72 5.40 4.35 -12.32
N LYS A 73 6.24 3.33 -12.44
CA LYS A 73 6.56 2.69 -13.72
C LYS A 73 5.56 1.62 -14.14
N ASN A 74 4.61 1.28 -13.28
CA ASN A 74 3.68 0.19 -13.52
C ASN A 74 2.44 0.66 -14.29
N SER A 75 1.67 -0.31 -14.78
CA SER A 75 0.41 -0.03 -15.50
C SER A 75 -0.62 0.59 -14.56
N ILE A 76 -1.64 1.21 -15.17
CA ILE A 76 -2.72 1.81 -14.39
C ILE A 76 -3.48 0.76 -13.58
N ASP A 77 -3.60 -0.46 -14.10
CA ASP A 77 -4.30 -1.54 -13.38
C ASP A 77 -3.57 -1.94 -12.11
N ILE A 78 -2.23 -2.01 -12.15
CA ILE A 78 -1.43 -2.29 -10.98
C ILE A 78 -1.53 -1.12 -10.00
N LYS A 79 -1.47 0.11 -10.48
CA LYS A 79 -1.62 1.30 -9.64
C LYS A 79 -2.96 1.30 -8.92
N LYS A 80 -4.05 0.94 -9.61
CA LYS A 80 -5.37 0.84 -8.98
C LYS A 80 -5.39 -0.18 -7.85
N ASP A 81 -4.78 -1.35 -8.08
CA ASP A 81 -4.72 -2.39 -7.05
C ASP A 81 -3.93 -1.92 -5.83
N ILE A 82 -2.82 -1.24 -6.06
CA ILE A 82 -1.99 -0.71 -4.98
C ILE A 82 -2.75 0.35 -4.18
N ILE A 83 -3.41 1.28 -4.86
CA ILE A 83 -4.20 2.32 -4.19
C ILE A 83 -5.34 1.70 -3.39
N LYS A 84 -6.00 0.69 -3.94
CA LYS A 84 -7.05 -0.04 -3.23
C LYS A 84 -6.52 -0.67 -1.94
N ASN A 85 -5.36 -1.30 -2.00
CA ASN A 85 -4.78 -1.93 -0.82
C ASN A 85 -4.31 -0.91 0.21
N LEU A 86 -3.77 0.24 -0.24
CA LEU A 86 -3.42 1.34 0.66
C LEU A 86 -4.64 1.82 1.43
N TRP A 87 -5.77 2.05 0.74
CA TRP A 87 -7.00 2.46 1.40
C TRP A 87 -7.52 1.39 2.36
N LYS A 88 -7.41 0.10 2.01
CA LYS A 88 -7.81 -0.98 2.92
C LYS A 88 -7.05 -0.93 4.23
N VAL A 89 -5.74 -0.72 4.15
CA VAL A 89 -4.90 -0.62 5.34
C VAL A 89 -5.27 0.60 6.18
N ILE A 90 -5.46 1.74 5.52
CA ILE A 90 -5.77 3.00 6.20
C ILE A 90 -7.16 2.96 6.85
N ILE A 91 -8.14 2.38 6.16
CA ILE A 91 -9.53 2.34 6.63
C ILE A 91 -9.75 1.25 7.70
N SER A 92 -8.78 0.36 7.88
CA SER A 92 -8.94 -0.81 8.74
C SER A 92 -9.35 -0.50 10.18
N ASP A 93 -9.02 0.68 10.68
CA ASP A 93 -9.38 1.11 12.03
C ASP A 93 -10.68 1.92 12.07
N ASN A 94 -11.38 2.04 10.93
CA ASN A 94 -12.63 2.79 10.77
C ASN A 94 -12.52 4.29 10.95
N THR A 95 -11.30 4.82 11.07
CA THR A 95 -11.08 6.26 11.14
C THR A 95 -10.09 6.66 10.05
N ILE A 96 -10.35 7.80 9.43
CA ILE A 96 -9.44 8.40 8.45
C ILE A 96 -9.16 9.80 8.92
N ASP A 97 -7.93 10.05 9.34
CA ASP A 97 -7.56 11.40 9.77
C ASP A 97 -6.95 12.19 8.62
N GLN A 98 -6.64 13.44 8.89
CA GLN A 98 -6.09 14.34 7.89
C GLN A 98 -4.71 13.90 7.39
N TYR A 99 -3.90 13.29 8.27
CA TYR A 99 -2.57 12.83 7.88
C TYR A 99 -2.66 11.68 6.88
N GLU A 100 -3.58 10.77 7.08
CA GLU A 100 -3.79 9.64 6.17
C GLU A 100 -4.30 10.12 4.81
N SER A 101 -5.24 11.07 4.80
CA SER A 101 -5.75 11.64 3.56
C SER A 101 -4.66 12.40 2.80
N ASN A 102 -3.82 13.14 3.52
CA ASN A 102 -2.70 13.86 2.92
C ASN A 102 -1.66 12.90 2.35
N LEU A 103 -1.40 11.80 3.06
CA LEU A 103 -0.48 10.76 2.56
C LEU A 103 -0.96 10.19 1.24
N MET A 104 -2.25 9.85 1.15
CA MET A 104 -2.81 9.29 -0.08
C MET A 104 -2.76 10.26 -1.24
N ARG A 105 -3.07 11.53 -0.99
CA ARG A 105 -2.97 12.57 -2.02
C ARG A 105 -1.55 12.70 -2.53
N ARG A 106 -0.59 12.66 -1.63
CA ARG A 106 0.83 12.76 -1.97
C ARG A 106 1.29 11.56 -2.78
N ILE A 107 0.89 10.36 -2.36
CA ILE A 107 1.24 9.13 -3.08
C ILE A 107 0.66 9.18 -4.51
N CYS A 108 -0.61 9.54 -4.64
CA CYS A 108 -1.25 9.63 -5.95
C CYS A 108 -0.52 10.60 -6.88
N GLY A 109 -0.08 11.74 -6.35
CA GLY A 109 0.71 12.68 -7.14
C GLY A 109 2.04 12.12 -7.59
N LEU A 110 2.71 11.40 -6.70
CA LEU A 110 4.04 10.85 -7.00
C LEU A 110 4.01 9.71 -8.01
N ILE A 111 2.93 8.94 -8.05
CA ILE A 111 2.80 7.81 -8.99
C ILE A 111 1.98 8.16 -10.23
N TYR A 112 1.59 9.42 -10.37
CA TYR A 112 0.75 9.90 -11.48
C TYR A 112 -0.60 9.19 -11.57
N PHE A 113 -1.23 8.99 -10.41
CA PHE A 113 -2.56 8.40 -10.35
C PHE A 113 -3.59 9.50 -10.12
N PRO A 114 -4.69 9.57 -10.92
CA PRO A 114 -5.66 10.66 -10.78
C PRO A 114 -6.35 10.68 -9.43
N ASP A 115 -6.42 11.86 -8.82
CA ASP A 115 -7.07 12.06 -7.52
C ASP A 115 -8.53 11.62 -7.54
N LYS A 116 -9.22 11.86 -8.65
CA LYS A 116 -10.62 11.48 -8.81
C LYS A 116 -10.81 9.97 -8.66
N GLU A 117 -9.97 9.19 -9.34
CA GLU A 117 -10.04 7.74 -9.26
C GLU A 117 -9.65 7.24 -7.88
N CYS A 118 -8.70 7.89 -7.24
CA CYS A 118 -8.31 7.56 -5.87
C CYS A 118 -9.50 7.74 -4.93
N ALA A 119 -10.22 8.84 -5.04
CA ALA A 119 -11.41 9.12 -4.23
C ALA A 119 -12.52 8.12 -4.51
N GLU A 120 -12.71 7.72 -5.77
CA GLU A 120 -13.72 6.74 -6.13
C GLU A 120 -13.44 5.38 -5.49
N ILE A 121 -12.18 4.95 -5.48
CA ILE A 121 -11.78 3.69 -4.85
C ILE A 121 -12.06 3.74 -3.35
N LYS A 122 -11.71 4.86 -2.69
CA LYS A 122 -11.98 5.07 -1.27
C LYS A 122 -13.48 4.93 -0.98
N MET A 123 -14.31 5.60 -1.76
CA MET A 123 -15.75 5.61 -1.54
C MET A 123 -16.36 4.21 -1.72
N LYS A 124 -15.89 3.46 -2.70
CA LYS A 124 -16.34 2.09 -2.91
C LYS A 124 -16.03 1.21 -1.71
N LEU A 125 -14.83 1.34 -1.15
CA LEU A 125 -14.43 0.56 0.02
C LEU A 125 -15.24 0.91 1.25
N ILE A 126 -15.51 2.19 1.46
CA ILE A 126 -16.31 2.66 2.59
C ILE A 126 -17.73 2.15 2.48
N ASN A 127 -18.32 2.17 1.29
CA ASN A 127 -19.69 1.75 1.07
C ASN A 127 -19.90 0.24 1.19
N LEU A 128 -18.83 -0.55 1.09
CA LEU A 128 -18.89 -2.01 1.24
C LEU A 128 -18.91 -2.47 2.71
N LYS A 129 -18.73 -1.55 3.63
CA LYS A 129 -18.73 -1.89 5.07
C LYS A 129 -20.15 -1.92 5.64
#